data_57fb643c021e57746c80d4641d30e17f
#
_entry.id   57fb643c021e57746c80d4641d30e17f
#
_cell.length_a   1.000
_cell.length_b   1.000
_cell.length_c   1.000
_cell.angle_alpha   90.00
_cell.angle_beta   90.00
_cell.angle_gamma   90.00
#
_symmetry.space_group_name_H-M   'P 1'
#
loop_
_entity.id
_entity.type
_entity.pdbx_description
1 polymer ?
#
loop_
_entity_poly.entity_id
_entity_poly.type
_entity_poly.pdbx_seq_one_letter_code
_entity_poly.pdbx_strand_id
1 'polypeptide(L)'
;RWVKDYASQVVAPVVGNIISEIAPYLGIEQDADYNPTGTVTVQTCLDYTWTNAQVTLNRLGLKHKLIGPSSGNIVYQYPVGGSVVPAGSTIYLYTATDQNSMTTTPDVVGKTGTFAEQMLKAANLNVQFAGDSSGKVVAQDVEAGTSAAYGTIITLTMDSGEDTTHDAPTVTEEIDPANEEG
;
A
#
# COMPACT_ATOMS: atom_id res chain seq x y z
N ARG A 1 -32.71 7.51 -10.22
CA ARG A 1 -31.33 8.01 -10.09
C ARG A 1 -30.91 8.19 -8.61
N TRP A 2 -31.31 7.24 -7.72
CA TRP A 2 -31.13 7.38 -6.27
C TRP A 2 -30.65 6.10 -5.56
N VAL A 3 -30.04 5.13 -6.24
CA VAL A 3 -29.74 3.80 -5.67
C VAL A 3 -28.23 3.49 -5.60
N LYS A 4 -27.33 4.37 -6.07
CA LYS A 4 -25.90 4.05 -6.16
C LYS A 4 -25.05 4.41 -4.94
N ASP A 5 -25.51 5.28 -4.02
CA ASP A 5 -24.66 5.78 -2.92
C ASP A 5 -24.95 5.16 -1.55
N TYR A 6 -26.01 4.38 -1.39
CA TYR A 6 -26.36 3.79 -0.09
C TYR A 6 -25.58 2.52 0.26
N ALA A 7 -25.13 1.76 -0.73
CA ALA A 7 -24.49 0.45 -0.46
C ALA A 7 -23.09 0.59 0.15
N SER A 8 -22.28 1.56 -0.28
CA SER A 8 -20.92 1.72 0.20
C SER A 8 -20.83 2.43 1.56
N GLN A 9 -21.77 3.31 1.88
CA GLN A 9 -21.75 4.06 3.12
C GLN A 9 -22.45 3.37 4.30
N VAL A 10 -23.37 2.45 4.02
CA VAL A 10 -24.17 1.79 5.07
C VAL A 10 -23.78 0.33 5.24
N VAL A 11 -23.49 -0.40 4.17
CA VAL A 11 -23.21 -1.85 4.25
C VAL A 11 -21.79 -2.14 4.73
N ALA A 12 -20.79 -1.39 4.30
CA ALA A 12 -19.40 -1.63 4.71
C ALA A 12 -19.16 -1.39 6.22
N PRO A 13 -19.65 -0.30 6.85
CA PRO A 13 -19.54 -0.12 8.30
C PRO A 13 -20.32 -1.16 9.08
N VAL A 14 -21.51 -1.54 8.63
CA VAL A 14 -22.37 -2.52 9.34
C VAL A 14 -21.75 -3.92 9.30
N VAL A 15 -21.21 -4.36 8.18
CA VAL A 15 -20.50 -5.64 8.08
C VAL A 15 -19.23 -5.65 8.93
N GLY A 16 -18.47 -4.55 8.93
CA GLY A 16 -17.29 -4.40 9.78
C GLY A 16 -17.62 -4.50 11.28
N ASN A 17 -18.67 -3.83 11.71
CA ASN A 17 -19.14 -3.89 13.10
C ASN A 17 -19.66 -5.27 13.50
N ILE A 18 -20.42 -5.95 12.64
CA ILE A 18 -20.92 -7.31 12.89
C ILE A 18 -19.73 -8.28 13.03
N ILE A 19 -18.72 -8.21 12.17
CA ILE A 19 -17.53 -9.07 12.26
C ILE A 19 -16.78 -8.79 13.57
N SER A 20 -16.63 -7.52 13.97
CA SER A 20 -15.99 -7.15 15.23
C SER A 20 -16.74 -7.66 16.46
N GLU A 21 -18.06 -7.73 16.41
CA GLU A 21 -18.88 -8.24 17.53
C GLU A 21 -18.85 -9.76 17.63
N ILE A 22 -18.78 -10.50 16.51
CA ILE A 22 -18.81 -11.97 16.54
C ILE A 22 -17.42 -12.62 16.61
N ALA A 23 -16.35 -11.89 16.25
CA ALA A 23 -14.99 -12.40 16.29
C ALA A 23 -14.59 -12.99 17.66
N PRO A 24 -14.91 -12.35 18.82
CA PRO A 24 -14.64 -12.91 20.14
C PRO A 24 -15.36 -14.23 20.43
N TYR A 25 -16.60 -14.39 19.92
CA TYR A 25 -17.37 -15.61 20.08
C TYR A 25 -16.85 -16.79 19.26
N LEU A 26 -16.09 -16.49 18.19
CA LEU A 26 -15.45 -17.49 17.34
C LEU A 26 -14.02 -17.81 17.80
N GLY A 27 -13.56 -17.23 18.91
CA GLY A 27 -12.20 -17.38 19.41
C GLY A 27 -11.15 -16.74 18.47
N ILE A 28 -11.57 -15.81 17.62
CA ILE A 28 -10.67 -15.01 16.78
C ILE A 28 -10.25 -13.82 17.65
N GLU A 29 -9.11 -13.96 18.32
CA GLU A 29 -8.49 -12.84 19.03
C GLU A 29 -8.06 -11.82 17.99
N GLN A 30 -8.56 -10.58 18.12
CA GLN A 30 -8.01 -9.45 17.38
C GLN A 30 -6.58 -9.24 17.87
N ASP A 31 -5.62 -9.47 16.98
CA ASP A 31 -4.22 -9.16 17.26
C ASP A 31 -4.14 -7.64 17.48
N ALA A 32 -3.79 -7.23 18.71
CA ALA A 32 -3.72 -5.81 19.09
C ALA A 32 -2.67 -5.03 18.25
N ASP A 33 -1.82 -5.74 17.55
CA ASP A 33 -0.76 -5.19 16.71
C ASP A 33 -1.15 -5.10 15.21
N TYR A 34 -2.36 -5.56 14.82
CA TYR A 34 -2.80 -5.47 13.42
C TYR A 34 -3.28 -4.04 13.10
N ASN A 35 -2.46 -3.30 12.40
CA ASN A 35 -2.80 -1.97 11.88
C ASN A 35 -2.91 -2.02 10.35
N PRO A 36 -4.12 -2.14 9.79
CA PRO A 36 -4.31 -2.32 8.35
C PRO A 36 -3.96 -1.09 7.51
N THR A 37 -3.79 0.06 8.13
CA THR A 37 -3.51 1.34 7.46
C THR A 37 -2.16 1.95 7.84
N GLY A 38 -1.40 1.31 8.74
CA GLY A 38 -0.15 1.82 9.26
C GLY A 38 1.08 1.11 8.72
N THR A 39 2.14 1.18 9.51
CA THR A 39 3.40 0.48 9.27
C THR A 39 3.61 -0.60 10.33
N VAL A 40 4.33 -1.65 9.97
CA VAL A 40 4.64 -2.80 10.82
C VAL A 40 6.14 -3.03 10.83
N THR A 41 6.71 -3.31 12.00
CA THR A 41 8.12 -3.74 12.11
C THR A 41 8.21 -5.23 11.83
N VAL A 42 9.00 -5.59 10.83
CA VAL A 42 9.22 -6.99 10.42
C VAL A 42 10.00 -7.73 11.50
N GLN A 43 9.49 -8.87 11.95
CA GLN A 43 10.27 -9.77 12.82
C GLN A 43 11.23 -10.60 12.01
N THR A 44 12.40 -10.94 12.62
CA THR A 44 13.34 -11.89 12.01
C THR A 44 12.77 -13.30 12.08
N CYS A 45 12.75 -13.98 10.95
CA CYS A 45 12.34 -15.37 10.80
C CYS A 45 13.53 -16.29 10.47
N LEU A 46 14.77 -15.81 10.60
CA LEU A 46 15.96 -16.62 10.36
C LEU A 46 15.96 -17.82 11.31
N ASP A 47 16.40 -18.97 10.82
CA ASP A 47 16.41 -20.26 11.49
C ASP A 47 15.02 -20.84 11.84
N TYR A 48 13.93 -20.15 11.53
CA TYR A 48 12.58 -20.68 11.68
C TYR A 48 12.29 -21.72 10.60
N THR A 49 11.47 -22.70 10.96
CA THR A 49 10.79 -23.51 9.95
C THR A 49 9.75 -22.65 9.21
N TRP A 50 9.40 -23.06 7.99
CA TRP A 50 8.34 -22.38 7.23
C TRP A 50 7.06 -22.16 8.04
N THR A 51 6.60 -23.18 8.77
CA THR A 51 5.37 -23.09 9.57
C THR A 51 5.47 -22.03 10.67
N ASN A 52 6.60 -21.96 11.39
CA ASN A 52 6.78 -20.95 12.44
C ASN A 52 6.89 -19.54 11.89
N ALA A 53 7.54 -19.37 10.73
CA ALA A 53 7.62 -18.10 10.04
C ALA A 53 6.24 -17.61 9.60
N GLN A 54 5.40 -18.49 9.06
CA GLN A 54 4.02 -18.17 8.69
C GLN A 54 3.20 -17.66 9.87
N VAL A 55 3.25 -18.37 11.00
CA VAL A 55 2.53 -17.96 12.22
C VAL A 55 2.99 -16.59 12.68
N THR A 56 4.32 -16.36 12.70
CA THR A 56 4.90 -15.09 13.13
C THR A 56 4.47 -13.92 12.25
N LEU A 57 4.54 -14.08 10.93
CA LEU A 57 4.19 -13.01 9.99
C LEU A 57 2.67 -12.77 9.91
N ASN A 58 1.87 -13.82 10.00
CA ASN A 58 0.41 -13.68 10.03
C ASN A 58 -0.07 -12.87 11.25
N ARG A 59 0.54 -13.08 12.43
CA ARG A 59 0.21 -12.29 13.65
C ARG A 59 0.49 -10.80 13.48
N LEU A 60 1.44 -10.45 12.61
CA LEU A 60 1.77 -9.07 12.27
C LEU A 60 0.94 -8.52 11.10
N GLY A 61 0.00 -9.31 10.55
CA GLY A 61 -0.77 -8.93 9.37
C GLY A 61 0.07 -8.81 8.09
N LEU A 62 1.26 -9.44 8.07
CA LEU A 62 2.16 -9.45 6.92
C LEU A 62 1.90 -10.68 6.05
N LYS A 63 1.96 -10.47 4.74
CA LYS A 63 1.94 -11.57 3.77
C LYS A 63 3.33 -12.21 3.69
N HIS A 64 3.39 -13.45 3.25
CA HIS A 64 4.65 -14.18 3.15
C HIS A 64 4.69 -15.03 1.88
N LYS A 65 5.88 -15.20 1.33
CA LYS A 65 6.13 -16.06 0.18
C LYS A 65 7.45 -16.82 0.39
N LEU A 66 7.39 -18.14 0.23
CA LEU A 66 8.56 -19.01 0.35
C LEU A 66 9.26 -19.11 -1.01
N ILE A 67 10.58 -19.00 -0.99
CA ILE A 67 11.47 -19.26 -2.12
C ILE A 67 12.39 -20.42 -1.71
N GLY A 68 12.26 -21.53 -2.39
CA GLY A 68 12.98 -22.78 -2.10
C GLY A 68 12.11 -23.85 -1.45
N PRO A 69 12.70 -24.98 -1.03
CA PRO A 69 11.98 -26.13 -0.48
C PRO A 69 11.43 -25.84 0.91
N SER A 70 10.20 -26.28 1.19
CA SER A 70 9.54 -26.06 2.49
C SER A 70 10.10 -26.89 3.66
N SER A 71 11.00 -27.83 3.39
CA SER A 71 11.63 -28.70 4.40
C SER A 71 12.83 -28.09 5.11
N GLY A 72 13.35 -26.95 4.62
CA GLY A 72 14.50 -26.28 5.22
C GLY A 72 14.09 -25.19 6.23
N ASN A 73 15.08 -24.73 6.99
CA ASN A 73 14.93 -23.52 7.79
C ASN A 73 15.14 -22.28 6.92
N ILE A 74 14.57 -21.15 7.36
CA ILE A 74 14.74 -19.86 6.69
C ILE A 74 16.19 -19.39 6.88
N VAL A 75 16.91 -19.23 5.79
CA VAL A 75 18.32 -18.78 5.80
C VAL A 75 18.46 -17.31 5.43
N TYR A 76 17.43 -16.74 4.77
CA TYR A 76 17.39 -15.33 4.41
C TYR A 76 15.95 -14.85 4.30
N GLN A 77 15.72 -13.56 4.58
CA GLN A 77 14.43 -12.91 4.39
C GLN A 77 14.61 -11.51 3.82
N TYR A 78 13.61 -11.06 3.06
CA TYR A 78 13.54 -9.69 2.59
C TYR A 78 12.07 -9.22 2.50
N PRO A 79 11.74 -8.05 3.03
CA PRO A 79 12.56 -7.13 3.85
C PRO A 79 13.17 -7.79 5.09
N VAL A 80 14.33 -7.31 5.53
CA VAL A 80 15.06 -7.88 6.66
C VAL A 80 14.35 -7.63 7.99
N GLY A 81 14.64 -8.46 9.00
CA GLY A 81 14.14 -8.23 10.36
C GLY A 81 14.54 -6.85 10.89
N GLY A 82 13.62 -6.15 11.56
CA GLY A 82 13.77 -4.78 12.02
C GLY A 82 13.35 -3.71 11.00
N SER A 83 13.14 -4.06 9.73
CA SER A 83 12.60 -3.11 8.74
C SER A 83 11.18 -2.68 9.10
N VAL A 84 10.86 -1.41 8.85
CA VAL A 84 9.49 -0.90 8.94
C VAL A 84 8.88 -0.93 7.54
N VAL A 85 7.76 -1.63 7.41
CA VAL A 85 7.09 -1.85 6.12
C VAL A 85 5.61 -1.45 6.23
N PRO A 86 4.94 -1.08 5.13
CA PRO A 86 3.50 -0.90 5.12
C PRO A 86 2.76 -2.16 5.58
N ALA A 87 1.64 -2.01 6.29
CA ALA A 87 0.79 -3.12 6.67
C ALA A 87 0.35 -3.92 5.43
N GLY A 88 0.28 -5.24 5.56
CA GLY A 88 -0.03 -6.13 4.44
C GLY A 88 1.09 -6.32 3.41
N SER A 89 2.30 -5.79 3.65
CA SER A 89 3.47 -6.06 2.82
C SER A 89 3.81 -7.55 2.76
N THR A 90 4.42 -7.96 1.66
CA THR A 90 4.87 -9.35 1.48
C THR A 90 6.32 -9.51 1.89
N ILE A 91 6.59 -10.46 2.78
CA ILE A 91 7.93 -10.86 3.20
C ILE A 91 8.33 -12.12 2.44
N TYR A 92 9.44 -12.05 1.76
CA TYR A 92 10.02 -13.17 1.00
C TYR A 92 11.01 -13.91 1.88
N LEU A 93 10.80 -15.21 2.02
CA LEU A 93 11.54 -16.09 2.91
C LEU A 93 12.27 -17.15 2.07
N TYR A 94 13.54 -17.34 2.30
CA TYR A 94 14.41 -18.19 1.51
C TYR A 94 14.94 -19.34 2.38
N THR A 95 14.82 -20.57 1.89
CA THR A 95 15.35 -21.78 2.54
C THR A 95 16.60 -22.33 1.86
N ALA A 96 17.05 -21.66 0.81
CA ALA A 96 18.31 -21.96 0.13
C ALA A 96 19.12 -20.66 -0.03
N THR A 97 20.43 -20.80 -0.20
CA THR A 97 21.37 -19.68 -0.29
C THR A 97 21.29 -18.90 -1.62
N ASP A 98 20.50 -19.36 -2.58
CA ASP A 98 20.27 -18.65 -3.84
C ASP A 98 19.26 -17.49 -3.60
N GLN A 99 19.81 -16.33 -3.25
CA GLN A 99 19.07 -15.16 -2.79
C GLN A 99 18.80 -14.15 -3.92
N ASN A 100 19.04 -14.51 -5.18
CA ASN A 100 18.99 -13.58 -6.32
C ASN A 100 17.61 -13.49 -6.98
N SER A 101 16.52 -13.51 -6.20
CA SER A 101 15.20 -13.22 -6.73
C SER A 101 15.07 -11.73 -6.99
N MET A 102 15.34 -11.35 -8.22
CA MET A 102 15.26 -9.95 -8.69
C MET A 102 14.11 -9.80 -9.68
N THR A 103 13.60 -8.60 -9.80
CA THR A 103 12.58 -8.23 -10.78
C THR A 103 12.91 -6.88 -11.38
N THR A 104 12.28 -6.57 -12.49
CA THR A 104 12.37 -5.25 -13.11
C THR A 104 11.26 -4.37 -12.54
N THR A 105 11.62 -3.18 -12.07
CA THR A 105 10.66 -2.19 -11.55
C THR A 105 9.76 -1.70 -12.69
N PRO A 106 8.43 -1.88 -12.61
CA PRO A 106 7.51 -1.37 -13.63
C PRO A 106 7.40 0.15 -13.58
N ASP A 107 7.05 0.76 -14.72
CA ASP A 107 6.66 2.16 -14.79
C ASP A 107 5.20 2.31 -14.35
N VAL A 108 5.01 2.99 -13.23
CA VAL A 108 3.68 3.24 -12.65
C VAL A 108 3.32 4.73 -12.60
N VAL A 109 4.18 5.62 -13.14
CA VAL A 109 3.89 7.05 -13.21
C VAL A 109 2.66 7.28 -14.11
N GLY A 110 1.77 8.18 -13.70
CA GLY A 110 0.51 8.47 -14.37
C GLY A 110 -0.62 7.44 -14.15
N LYS A 111 -0.35 6.32 -13.48
CA LYS A 111 -1.36 5.31 -13.15
C LYS A 111 -2.12 5.71 -11.88
N THR A 112 -3.34 5.19 -11.71
CA THR A 112 -4.05 5.30 -10.43
C THR A 112 -3.35 4.48 -9.35
N GLY A 113 -3.46 4.89 -8.08
CA GLY A 113 -2.85 4.19 -6.96
C GLY A 113 -3.17 2.69 -6.93
N THR A 114 -4.43 2.32 -7.14
CA THR A 114 -4.87 0.91 -7.19
C THR A 114 -4.18 0.13 -8.33
N PHE A 115 -4.07 0.72 -9.52
CA PHE A 115 -3.45 0.04 -10.65
C PHE A 115 -1.93 -0.08 -10.48
N ALA A 116 -1.29 0.97 -9.95
CA ALA A 116 0.14 0.97 -9.60
C ALA A 116 0.46 -0.12 -8.58
N GLU A 117 -0.35 -0.24 -7.53
CA GLU A 117 -0.21 -1.28 -6.51
C GLU A 117 -0.30 -2.69 -7.12
N GLN A 118 -1.27 -2.93 -8.01
CA GLN A 118 -1.40 -4.22 -8.69
C GLN A 118 -0.18 -4.55 -9.55
N MET A 119 0.35 -3.57 -10.30
CA MET A 119 1.53 -3.76 -11.14
C MET A 119 2.78 -4.09 -10.29
N LEU A 120 3.00 -3.35 -9.20
CA LEU A 120 4.13 -3.58 -8.30
C LEU A 120 4.01 -4.94 -7.59
N LYS A 121 2.82 -5.32 -7.09
CA LYS A 121 2.58 -6.64 -6.50
C LYS A 121 2.78 -7.78 -7.50
N ALA A 122 2.37 -7.61 -8.75
CA ALA A 122 2.62 -8.59 -9.82
C ALA A 122 4.12 -8.76 -10.09
N ALA A 123 4.90 -7.69 -9.94
CA ALA A 123 6.36 -7.71 -10.01
C ALA A 123 7.04 -8.18 -8.71
N ASN A 124 6.31 -8.71 -7.73
CA ASN A 124 6.82 -9.11 -6.41
C ASN A 124 7.45 -7.98 -5.60
N LEU A 125 6.99 -6.74 -5.78
CA LEU A 125 7.40 -5.55 -5.05
C LEU A 125 6.31 -5.15 -4.05
N ASN A 126 6.71 -4.48 -2.98
CA ASN A 126 5.81 -3.82 -2.03
C ASN A 126 5.60 -2.37 -2.44
N VAL A 127 4.54 -1.74 -1.93
CA VAL A 127 4.23 -0.35 -2.23
C VAL A 127 3.98 0.44 -0.95
N GLN A 128 4.43 1.67 -0.94
CA GLN A 128 4.10 2.68 0.05
C GLN A 128 3.61 3.92 -0.68
N PHE A 129 2.47 4.46 -0.24
CA PHE A 129 1.95 5.72 -0.77
C PHE A 129 2.41 6.88 0.11
N ALA A 130 2.97 7.90 -0.52
CA ALA A 130 3.23 9.20 0.07
C ALA A 130 2.12 10.15 -0.42
N GLY A 131 1.11 10.37 0.42
CA GLY A 131 -0.10 11.10 0.11
C GLY A 131 -1.33 10.20 -0.02
N ASP A 132 -2.44 10.77 -0.53
CA ASP A 132 -3.70 10.05 -0.73
C ASP A 132 -3.60 9.09 -1.93
N SER A 133 -3.86 7.81 -1.71
CA SER A 133 -3.80 6.78 -2.74
C SER A 133 -4.92 6.86 -3.79
N SER A 134 -5.88 7.78 -3.65
CA SER A 134 -7.00 7.98 -4.59
C SER A 134 -6.60 8.70 -5.88
N GLY A 135 -5.48 9.43 -5.86
CA GLY A 135 -4.96 10.19 -6.99
C GLY A 135 -4.20 9.35 -8.02
N LYS A 136 -3.43 10.06 -8.85
CA LYS A 136 -2.48 9.46 -9.79
C LYS A 136 -1.07 9.51 -9.21
N VAL A 137 -0.25 8.54 -9.59
CA VAL A 137 1.18 8.53 -9.28
C VAL A 137 1.87 9.62 -10.08
N VAL A 138 2.54 10.56 -9.41
CA VAL A 138 3.34 11.61 -10.03
C VAL A 138 4.83 11.27 -10.04
N ALA A 139 5.28 10.44 -9.09
CA ALA A 139 6.67 9.95 -9.04
C ALA A 139 6.76 8.59 -8.33
N GLN A 140 7.81 7.84 -8.63
CA GLN A 140 8.24 6.63 -7.92
C GLN A 140 9.72 6.79 -7.52
N ASP A 141 10.08 6.33 -6.31
CA ASP A 141 11.43 6.49 -5.76
C ASP A 141 12.48 5.58 -6.42
N VAL A 142 12.05 4.45 -6.98
CA VAL A 142 12.89 3.54 -7.75
C VAL A 142 12.55 3.67 -9.22
N GLU A 143 13.54 4.00 -10.04
CA GLU A 143 13.36 4.25 -11.48
C GLU A 143 12.84 3.01 -12.21
N ALA A 144 11.88 3.22 -13.12
CA ALA A 144 11.34 2.18 -13.98
C ALA A 144 12.45 1.51 -14.81
N GLY A 145 12.36 0.19 -14.99
CA GLY A 145 13.36 -0.59 -15.70
C GLY A 145 14.56 -1.01 -14.85
N THR A 146 14.75 -0.48 -13.64
CA THR A 146 15.84 -0.91 -12.75
C THR A 146 15.54 -2.26 -12.11
N SER A 147 16.60 -2.98 -11.75
CA SER A 147 16.51 -4.28 -11.08
C SER A 147 16.33 -4.06 -9.56
N ALA A 148 15.31 -4.67 -8.99
CA ALA A 148 15.01 -4.61 -7.56
C ALA A 148 14.83 -6.02 -6.99
N ALA A 149 15.22 -6.24 -5.72
CA ALA A 149 14.97 -7.50 -5.03
C ALA A 149 13.48 -7.69 -4.75
N TYR A 150 13.00 -8.94 -4.77
CA TYR A 150 11.63 -9.24 -4.35
C TYR A 150 11.37 -8.70 -2.94
N GLY A 151 10.25 -8.03 -2.74
CA GLY A 151 9.88 -7.40 -1.48
C GLY A 151 10.38 -5.98 -1.31
N THR A 152 11.18 -5.43 -2.23
CA THR A 152 11.55 -4.00 -2.19
C THR A 152 10.30 -3.14 -2.11
N ILE A 153 10.33 -2.16 -1.23
CA ILE A 153 9.24 -1.19 -1.08
C ILE A 153 9.48 -0.07 -2.08
N ILE A 154 8.50 0.18 -2.92
CA ILE A 154 8.50 1.30 -3.86
C ILE A 154 7.61 2.39 -3.29
N THR A 155 8.16 3.57 -3.04
CA THR A 155 7.41 4.73 -2.55
C THR A 155 6.85 5.50 -3.74
N LEU A 156 5.53 5.65 -3.76
CA LEU A 156 4.81 6.37 -4.79
C LEU A 156 4.34 7.72 -4.26
N THR A 157 4.78 8.80 -4.90
CA THR A 157 4.23 10.12 -4.64
C THR A 157 2.94 10.26 -5.43
N MET A 158 1.86 10.65 -4.74
CA MET A 158 0.53 10.77 -5.31
C MET A 158 0.21 12.25 -5.57
N ASP A 159 -0.55 12.49 -6.64
CA ASP A 159 -1.16 13.80 -6.89
C ASP A 159 -2.20 14.07 -5.79
N SER A 160 -2.07 15.19 -5.10
CA SER A 160 -3.00 15.56 -4.02
C SER A 160 -4.41 15.93 -4.52
N GLY A 161 -4.60 16.05 -5.84
CA GLY A 161 -5.88 16.43 -6.41
C GLY A 161 -6.33 17.87 -6.05
N GLU A 162 -5.48 18.64 -5.39
CA GLU A 162 -5.73 20.06 -5.21
C GLU A 162 -5.50 20.76 -6.56
N ASP A 163 -6.59 20.93 -7.29
CA ASP A 163 -6.63 21.79 -8.48
C ASP A 163 -6.41 23.24 -8.02
N THR A 164 -5.13 23.67 -8.01
CA THR A 164 -4.75 25.06 -7.71
C THR A 164 -5.04 26.00 -8.89
N THR A 165 -5.90 25.62 -9.81
CA THR A 165 -6.38 26.47 -10.88
C THR A 165 -7.76 27.05 -10.57
N HIS A 166 -7.93 27.66 -9.40
CA HIS A 166 -8.98 28.66 -9.21
C HIS A 166 -8.36 30.05 -9.18
N ASP A 167 -7.59 30.36 -10.21
CA ASP A 167 -7.34 31.76 -10.58
C ASP A 167 -8.59 32.24 -11.31
N ALA A 168 -9.60 32.65 -10.53
CA ALA A 168 -10.74 33.36 -11.06
C ALA A 168 -10.23 34.66 -11.70
N PRO A 169 -10.54 34.91 -12.98
CA PRO A 169 -10.17 36.20 -13.55
C PRO A 169 -10.87 37.30 -12.75
N THR A 170 -10.10 38.10 -12.08
CA THR A 170 -10.53 39.36 -11.50
C THR A 170 -11.02 40.23 -12.69
N VAL A 171 -12.32 40.22 -12.88
CA VAL A 171 -12.97 41.21 -13.73
C VAL A 171 -12.87 42.53 -12.96
N THR A 172 -11.85 43.31 -13.28
CA THR A 172 -11.84 44.73 -12.98
C THR A 172 -12.87 45.37 -13.88
N GLU A 173 -14.04 45.58 -13.33
CA GLU A 173 -15.05 46.46 -13.93
C GLU A 173 -14.46 47.87 -13.85
N GLU A 174 -13.92 48.35 -14.97
CA GLU A 174 -13.52 49.73 -15.17
C GLU A 174 -14.81 50.56 -15.26
N ILE A 175 -15.16 51.22 -14.16
CA ILE A 175 -16.26 52.16 -14.12
C ILE A 175 -15.75 53.43 -14.84
N ASP A 176 -16.22 53.61 -16.06
CA ASP A 176 -16.06 54.87 -16.82
C ASP A 176 -16.92 55.98 -16.19
N PRO A 177 -16.30 57.04 -15.60
CA PRO A 177 -17.04 58.12 -14.96
C PRO A 177 -17.39 59.26 -15.91
N ALA A 178 -17.67 58.99 -17.18
CA ALA A 178 -17.98 60.06 -18.16
C ALA A 178 -19.33 59.84 -18.83
N ASN A 179 -20.44 60.07 -18.09
CA ASN A 179 -21.67 60.48 -18.73
C ASN A 179 -22.68 61.11 -17.74
N GLU A 180 -22.27 62.23 -17.12
CA GLU A 180 -23.20 63.22 -16.63
C GLU A 180 -22.98 64.48 -17.47
N GLU A 181 -23.82 64.72 -18.47
CA GLU A 181 -24.28 66.02 -18.92
C GLU A 181 -25.30 65.87 -20.09
N GLY A 182 -26.57 66.36 -19.87
CA GLY A 182 -27.52 66.50 -20.90
C GLY A 182 -28.98 66.37 -20.43
#